data_189454a18c29bc3df0b5a0da58269c91
#
_entry.id   189454a18c29bc3df0b5a0da58269c91
#
_cell.length_a   1.000
_cell.length_b   1.000
_cell.length_c   1.000
_cell.angle_alpha   90.00
_cell.angle_beta   90.00
_cell.angle_gamma   90.00
#
_symmetry.space_group_name_H-M   'P 1'
#
loop_
_entity.id
_entity.type
_entity.pdbx_description
1 polymer ?
#
loop_
_entity_poly.entity_id
_entity_poly.type
_entity_poly.pdbx_seq_one_letter_code
_entity_poly.pdbx_strand_id
1 'polypeptide(L)'
;MPSTKLSRMSRTLVSIFAFIAVAYLLLCVALFVFQRALIYYPQPRAIDTPESLLTLSVADAQVLVTVRPHDGPKALIYFGGNAEDVSRSLPGFSQAFADHAIYLLHYRGYGGSTGSPSEEAIQRDAMTLFDYVYNSHPDIAVIGRSLGSGVAVRLASQRPASRLILITPYNSLEDLAARQFPWFPVKWLLQDKFESWKYAAHITVPTLLVAAEHDEVVPRASTDQLYTHFAKGVASLQVIPDTGHNSISESPNYLQMLGAAL
;
A
#
# COMPACT_ATOMS: atom_id res chain seq x y z
N MET A 1 16.40 -63.79 -9.61
CA MET A 1 16.27 -62.81 -8.52
C MET A 1 16.45 -61.36 -9.00
N PRO A 2 15.44 -60.70 -9.55
CA PRO A 2 15.52 -59.27 -9.87
C PRO A 2 14.70 -58.37 -8.93
N SER A 3 14.01 -58.89 -7.88
CA SER A 3 13.05 -58.07 -7.10
C SER A 3 13.64 -57.14 -6.04
N THR A 4 14.86 -57.38 -5.58
CA THR A 4 15.46 -56.63 -4.48
C THR A 4 16.06 -55.26 -4.89
N LYS A 5 16.51 -55.13 -6.17
CA LYS A 5 17.05 -53.84 -6.66
C LYS A 5 15.94 -52.83 -6.97
N LEU A 6 14.81 -53.23 -7.56
CA LEU A 6 13.64 -52.38 -7.80
C LEU A 6 13.03 -51.90 -6.45
N SER A 7 12.95 -52.76 -5.44
CA SER A 7 12.40 -52.34 -4.11
C SER A 7 13.29 -51.34 -3.35
N ARG A 8 14.61 -51.46 -3.46
CA ARG A 8 15.54 -50.47 -2.89
C ARG A 8 15.47 -49.16 -3.61
N MET A 9 15.45 -49.15 -4.94
CA MET A 9 15.34 -47.94 -5.79
C MET A 9 14.00 -47.20 -5.52
N SER A 10 12.88 -47.94 -5.42
CA SER A 10 11.59 -47.34 -5.11
C SER A 10 11.55 -46.73 -3.69
N ARG A 11 12.17 -47.35 -2.68
CA ARG A 11 12.28 -46.78 -1.32
C ARG A 11 13.13 -45.52 -1.30
N THR A 12 14.26 -45.48 -2.03
CA THR A 12 15.11 -44.30 -2.14
C THR A 12 14.34 -43.15 -2.81
N LEU A 13 13.63 -43.42 -3.90
CA LEU A 13 12.80 -42.40 -4.59
C LEU A 13 11.68 -41.85 -3.69
N VAL A 14 10.98 -42.73 -2.94
CA VAL A 14 9.98 -42.32 -1.98
C VAL A 14 10.58 -41.47 -0.86
N SER A 15 11.77 -41.83 -0.35
CA SER A 15 12.45 -41.06 0.68
C SER A 15 12.88 -39.65 0.17
N ILE A 16 13.39 -39.58 -1.05
CA ILE A 16 13.75 -38.29 -1.70
C ILE A 16 12.50 -37.44 -1.87
N PHE A 17 11.43 -38.01 -2.40
CA PHE A 17 10.16 -37.29 -2.57
C PHE A 17 9.58 -36.80 -1.24
N ALA A 18 9.58 -37.65 -0.21
CA ALA A 18 9.14 -37.27 1.13
C ALA A 18 9.99 -36.13 1.71
N PHE A 19 11.31 -36.16 1.52
CA PHE A 19 12.21 -35.09 1.95
C PHE A 19 11.90 -33.79 1.24
N ILE A 20 11.73 -33.80 -0.10
CA ILE A 20 11.38 -32.63 -0.89
C ILE A 20 10.02 -32.05 -0.43
N ALA A 21 9.03 -32.91 -0.23
CA ALA A 21 7.70 -32.49 0.23
C ALA A 21 7.75 -31.83 1.63
N VAL A 22 8.52 -32.41 2.57
CA VAL A 22 8.70 -31.83 3.90
C VAL A 22 9.44 -30.48 3.80
N ALA A 23 10.50 -30.41 3.01
CA ALA A 23 11.25 -29.16 2.82
C ALA A 23 10.35 -28.05 2.22
N TYR A 24 9.53 -28.39 1.23
CA TYR A 24 8.56 -27.47 0.64
C TYR A 24 7.52 -26.99 1.65
N LEU A 25 6.96 -27.90 2.45
CA LEU A 25 6.01 -27.55 3.51
C LEU A 25 6.64 -26.63 4.57
N LEU A 26 7.87 -26.91 4.99
CA LEU A 26 8.60 -26.04 5.92
C LEU A 26 8.82 -24.64 5.33
N LEU A 27 9.12 -24.55 4.03
CA LEU A 27 9.26 -23.27 3.35
C LEU A 27 7.92 -22.51 3.26
N CYS A 28 6.82 -23.21 2.99
CA CYS A 28 5.47 -22.61 3.03
C CYS A 28 5.13 -22.08 4.42
N VAL A 29 5.46 -22.84 5.48
CA VAL A 29 5.27 -22.38 6.88
C VAL A 29 6.14 -21.16 7.17
N ALA A 30 7.40 -21.16 6.75
CA ALA A 30 8.29 -20.02 6.93
C ALA A 30 7.74 -18.76 6.21
N LEU A 31 7.29 -18.90 4.97
CA LEU A 31 6.67 -17.80 4.22
C LEU A 31 5.40 -17.32 4.92
N PHE A 32 4.55 -18.21 5.42
CA PHE A 32 3.34 -17.85 6.17
C PHE A 32 3.65 -17.08 7.46
N VAL A 33 4.67 -17.47 8.20
CA VAL A 33 5.05 -16.83 9.47
C VAL A 33 5.74 -15.48 9.24
N PHE A 34 6.64 -15.42 8.25
CA PHE A 34 7.49 -14.25 8.03
C PHE A 34 7.00 -13.31 6.90
N GLN A 35 5.82 -13.55 6.31
CA GLN A 35 5.33 -12.77 5.17
C GLN A 35 5.30 -11.26 5.42
N ARG A 36 4.97 -10.81 6.64
CA ARG A 36 4.93 -9.39 6.98
C ARG A 36 6.30 -8.73 6.92
N ALA A 37 7.36 -9.44 7.22
CA ALA A 37 8.73 -8.95 7.05
C ALA A 37 9.12 -8.81 5.56
N LEU A 38 8.42 -9.51 4.66
CA LEU A 38 8.59 -9.38 3.20
C LEU A 38 7.70 -8.30 2.58
N ILE A 39 6.69 -7.84 3.31
CA ILE A 39 5.77 -6.78 2.84
C ILE A 39 6.16 -5.43 3.41
N TYR A 40 6.42 -5.35 4.71
CA TYR A 40 6.62 -4.10 5.43
C TYR A 40 8.10 -3.88 5.74
N TYR A 41 8.60 -2.71 5.36
CA TYR A 41 9.99 -2.30 5.59
C TYR A 41 10.00 -0.98 6.39
N PRO A 42 9.79 -1.02 7.72
CA PRO A 42 9.71 0.17 8.55
C PRO A 42 10.89 1.11 8.35
N GLN A 43 10.59 2.38 8.09
CA GLN A 43 11.58 3.44 7.92
C GLN A 43 11.54 4.40 9.11
N PRO A 44 12.68 4.91 9.57
CA PRO A 44 12.71 5.99 10.56
C PRO A 44 12.18 7.28 9.94
N ARG A 45 11.65 8.18 10.78
CA ARG A 45 11.22 9.51 10.38
C ARG A 45 12.41 10.45 10.25
N ALA A 46 12.55 11.15 9.13
CA ALA A 46 13.62 12.10 8.89
C ALA A 46 13.24 13.52 9.36
N ILE A 47 11.97 13.91 9.24
CA ILE A 47 11.47 15.21 9.73
C ILE A 47 10.84 14.98 11.10
N ASP A 48 11.45 15.55 12.12
CA ASP A 48 11.08 15.36 13.52
C ASP A 48 11.04 16.71 14.25
N THR A 49 10.08 17.56 13.85
CA THR A 49 9.81 18.82 14.56
C THR A 49 8.54 18.63 15.39
N PRO A 50 8.54 19.05 16.68
CA PRO A 50 7.36 18.86 17.55
C PRO A 50 6.08 19.46 16.96
N GLU A 51 6.19 20.58 16.27
CA GLU A 51 5.07 21.30 15.67
C GLU A 51 4.44 20.56 14.48
N SER A 52 5.18 19.62 13.89
CA SER A 52 4.75 18.83 12.73
C SER A 52 4.35 17.40 13.10
N LEU A 53 4.09 17.11 14.37
CA LEU A 53 3.79 15.76 14.82
C LEU A 53 2.47 15.68 15.59
N LEU A 54 1.55 14.83 15.09
CA LEU A 54 0.35 14.41 15.78
C LEU A 54 0.50 12.96 16.24
N THR A 55 0.14 12.66 17.47
CA THR A 55 0.04 11.29 17.97
C THR A 55 -1.42 10.88 18.07
N LEU A 56 -1.80 9.85 17.33
CA LEU A 56 -3.12 9.23 17.41
C LEU A 56 -3.05 8.01 18.34
N SER A 57 -3.83 8.04 19.41
CA SER A 57 -4.04 6.86 20.25
C SER A 57 -5.08 5.96 19.59
N VAL A 58 -4.67 4.79 19.16
CA VAL A 58 -5.53 3.73 18.61
C VAL A 58 -5.58 2.56 19.59
N ALA A 59 -6.46 1.59 19.37
CA ALA A 59 -6.81 0.57 20.37
C ALA A 59 -5.61 -0.11 21.08
N ASP A 60 -4.51 -0.37 20.35
CA ASP A 60 -3.36 -1.16 20.81
C ASP A 60 -2.02 -0.55 20.41
N ALA A 61 -2.02 0.71 19.94
CA ALA A 61 -0.82 1.41 19.49
C ALA A 61 -0.96 2.92 19.59
N GLN A 62 0.18 3.61 19.52
CA GLN A 62 0.27 5.03 19.24
C GLN A 62 0.82 5.20 17.83
N VAL A 63 0.04 5.81 16.97
CA VAL A 63 0.38 6.01 15.56
C VAL A 63 0.73 7.47 15.34
N LEU A 64 1.88 7.71 14.75
CA LEU A 64 2.37 9.05 14.48
C LEU A 64 1.93 9.52 13.10
N VAL A 65 1.61 10.80 13.01
CA VAL A 65 1.24 11.47 11.76
C VAL A 65 2.10 12.72 11.63
N THR A 66 2.81 12.85 10.52
CA THR A 66 3.49 14.10 10.20
C THR A 66 2.45 15.07 9.65
N VAL A 67 2.38 16.29 10.23
CA VAL A 67 1.29 17.24 9.96
C VAL A 67 1.85 18.58 9.50
N ARG A 68 1.17 19.20 8.56
CA ARG A 68 1.20 20.64 8.35
C ARG A 68 -0.20 21.20 8.60
N PRO A 69 -0.43 21.91 9.71
CA PRO A 69 -1.73 22.51 9.99
C PRO A 69 -2.04 23.62 8.96
N HIS A 70 -3.33 23.79 8.68
CA HIS A 70 -3.87 24.87 7.87
C HIS A 70 -5.29 25.16 8.33
N ASP A 71 -5.65 26.42 8.43
CA ASP A 71 -7.02 26.84 8.73
C ASP A 71 -7.87 26.77 7.45
N GLY A 72 -9.00 26.10 7.51
CA GLY A 72 -9.89 26.01 6.36
C GLY A 72 -10.49 24.61 6.19
N PRO A 73 -11.39 24.42 5.23
CA PRO A 73 -12.13 23.16 5.07
C PRO A 73 -11.36 22.02 4.42
N LYS A 74 -10.24 22.33 3.76
CA LYS A 74 -9.50 21.37 2.92
C LYS A 74 -8.39 20.67 3.68
N ALA A 75 -8.32 19.36 3.53
CA ALA A 75 -7.21 18.55 4.01
C ALA A 75 -6.77 17.50 2.99
N LEU A 76 -5.52 17.06 3.15
CA LEU A 76 -4.93 15.98 2.39
C LEU A 76 -4.43 14.92 3.36
N ILE A 77 -4.87 13.67 3.18
CA ILE A 77 -4.35 12.50 3.90
C ILE A 77 -3.52 11.67 2.92
N TYR A 78 -2.29 11.34 3.33
CA TYR A 78 -1.36 10.57 2.51
C TYR A 78 -0.97 9.25 3.18
N PHE A 79 -1.01 8.19 2.38
CA PHE A 79 -0.56 6.85 2.72
C PHE A 79 0.60 6.46 1.81
N GLY A 80 1.77 6.29 2.39
CA GLY A 80 3.01 6.02 1.66
C GLY A 80 3.18 4.58 1.21
N GLY A 81 4.28 4.32 0.49
CA GLY A 81 4.69 2.98 0.09
C GLY A 81 5.22 2.13 1.25
N ASN A 82 5.52 0.86 0.95
CA ASN A 82 5.93 -0.13 1.96
C ASN A 82 7.33 0.11 2.57
N ALA A 83 8.17 0.92 1.95
CA ALA A 83 9.51 1.29 2.43
C ALA A 83 9.70 2.81 2.48
N GLU A 84 8.63 3.57 2.66
CA GLU A 84 8.63 5.01 2.57
C GLU A 84 8.67 5.68 3.95
N ASP A 85 9.56 6.65 4.11
CA ASP A 85 9.46 7.67 5.15
C ASP A 85 8.58 8.81 4.62
N VAL A 86 7.31 8.79 4.98
CA VAL A 86 6.31 9.76 4.49
C VAL A 86 6.62 11.20 4.90
N SER A 87 7.41 11.42 5.98
CA SER A 87 7.76 12.77 6.42
C SER A 87 8.53 13.54 5.34
N ARG A 88 9.29 12.84 4.49
CA ARG A 88 10.06 13.44 3.39
C ARG A 88 9.19 14.08 2.32
N SER A 89 7.93 13.68 2.20
CA SER A 89 6.98 14.26 1.26
C SER A 89 6.41 15.60 1.75
N LEU A 90 6.54 15.93 3.04
CA LEU A 90 5.95 17.12 3.64
C LEU A 90 6.39 18.43 2.96
N PRO A 91 7.68 18.70 2.68
CA PRO A 91 8.09 19.97 2.06
C PRO A 91 7.46 20.16 0.66
N GLY A 92 7.53 19.12 -0.19
CA GLY A 92 6.96 19.18 -1.54
C GLY A 92 5.44 19.34 -1.53
N PHE A 93 4.75 18.59 -0.68
CA PHE A 93 3.29 18.71 -0.53
C PHE A 93 2.89 20.05 0.07
N SER A 94 3.67 20.60 1.01
CA SER A 94 3.40 21.92 1.59
C SER A 94 3.47 23.04 0.55
N GLN A 95 4.37 22.91 -0.41
CA GLN A 95 4.50 23.86 -1.52
C GLN A 95 3.38 23.67 -2.56
N ALA A 96 3.09 22.42 -2.92
CA ALA A 96 2.12 22.10 -3.97
C ALA A 96 0.67 22.32 -3.54
N PHE A 97 0.35 22.09 -2.26
CA PHE A 97 -1.01 22.10 -1.70
C PHE A 97 -1.14 23.17 -0.59
N ALA A 98 -0.79 24.40 -0.90
CA ALA A 98 -0.66 25.47 0.08
C ALA A 98 -1.95 25.76 0.87
N ASP A 99 -3.11 25.48 0.30
CA ASP A 99 -4.45 25.69 0.85
C ASP A 99 -5.07 24.47 1.57
N HIS A 100 -4.28 23.41 1.80
CA HIS A 100 -4.73 22.21 2.49
C HIS A 100 -4.00 22.01 3.83
N ALA A 101 -4.66 21.53 4.85
CA ALA A 101 -4.01 20.85 5.95
C ALA A 101 -3.44 19.50 5.45
N ILE A 102 -2.26 19.08 5.89
CA ILE A 102 -1.58 17.89 5.38
C ILE A 102 -1.35 16.91 6.52
N TYR A 103 -1.72 15.64 6.29
CA TYR A 103 -1.59 14.54 7.25
C TYR A 103 -0.93 13.34 6.58
N LEU A 104 0.29 13.01 6.98
CA LEU A 104 1.09 11.92 6.43
C LEU A 104 1.20 10.81 7.48
N LEU A 105 0.52 9.68 7.27
CA LEU A 105 0.43 8.60 8.25
C LEU A 105 1.69 7.74 8.27
N HIS A 106 2.35 7.62 9.42
CA HIS A 106 3.36 6.60 9.65
C HIS A 106 2.68 5.31 10.11
N TYR A 107 2.77 4.25 9.32
CA TYR A 107 2.21 2.96 9.70
C TYR A 107 2.80 2.45 11.00
N ARG A 108 2.13 1.51 11.66
CA ARG A 108 2.67 0.84 12.86
C ARG A 108 4.08 0.33 12.60
N GLY A 109 5.01 0.60 13.53
CA GLY A 109 6.43 0.30 13.38
C GLY A 109 7.23 1.30 12.54
N TYR A 110 6.59 2.22 11.78
CA TYR A 110 7.26 3.23 10.97
C TYR A 110 7.33 4.56 11.72
N GLY A 111 8.39 5.32 11.48
CA GLY A 111 8.52 6.72 11.90
C GLY A 111 8.43 6.98 13.40
N GLY A 112 8.48 5.93 14.24
CA GLY A 112 8.28 6.00 15.68
C GLY A 112 6.88 5.57 16.14
N SER A 113 5.97 5.23 15.24
CA SER A 113 4.69 4.59 15.57
C SER A 113 4.93 3.24 16.26
N THR A 114 4.16 2.94 17.31
CA THR A 114 4.27 1.67 18.03
C THR A 114 3.46 0.56 17.33
N GLY A 115 3.59 -0.67 17.82
CA GLY A 115 2.89 -1.84 17.30
C GLY A 115 3.50 -2.43 16.04
N SER A 116 2.81 -3.39 15.43
CA SER A 116 3.25 -4.10 14.23
C SER A 116 2.27 -3.87 13.07
N PRO A 117 2.76 -3.67 11.84
CA PRO A 117 1.91 -3.43 10.69
C PRO A 117 1.18 -4.69 10.25
N SER A 118 -0.06 -4.53 9.83
CA SER A 118 -0.86 -5.50 9.09
C SER A 118 -1.90 -4.75 8.29
N GLU A 119 -2.43 -5.36 7.23
CA GLU A 119 -3.48 -4.73 6.42
C GLU A 119 -4.63 -4.21 7.28
N GLU A 120 -5.15 -5.06 8.17
CA GLU A 120 -6.30 -4.70 9.00
C GLU A 120 -5.97 -3.60 10.02
N ALA A 121 -4.78 -3.65 10.64
CA ALA A 121 -4.35 -2.62 11.59
C ALA A 121 -4.18 -1.26 10.89
N ILE A 122 -3.49 -1.24 9.74
CA ILE A 122 -3.29 -0.02 8.95
C ILE A 122 -4.63 0.57 8.50
N GLN A 123 -5.59 -0.27 8.09
CA GLN A 123 -6.92 0.19 7.70
C GLN A 123 -7.70 0.82 8.87
N ARG A 124 -7.65 0.21 10.06
CA ARG A 124 -8.26 0.81 11.27
C ARG A 124 -7.63 2.16 11.62
N ASP A 125 -6.30 2.23 11.54
CA ASP A 125 -5.55 3.46 11.84
C ASP A 125 -5.89 4.56 10.81
N ALA A 126 -6.00 4.20 9.52
CA ALA A 126 -6.40 5.11 8.45
C ALA A 126 -7.81 5.67 8.65
N MET A 127 -8.77 4.83 9.08
CA MET A 127 -10.13 5.27 9.40
C MET A 127 -10.12 6.21 10.61
N THR A 128 -9.37 5.90 11.64
CA THR A 128 -9.24 6.76 12.84
C THR A 128 -8.65 8.11 12.48
N LEU A 129 -7.62 8.14 11.62
CA LEU A 129 -7.06 9.39 11.13
C LEU A 129 -8.09 10.17 10.32
N PHE A 130 -8.80 9.52 9.40
CA PHE A 130 -9.83 10.19 8.58
C PHE A 130 -10.90 10.83 9.48
N ASP A 131 -11.43 10.07 10.44
CA ASP A 131 -12.48 10.55 11.34
C ASP A 131 -11.97 11.72 12.22
N TYR A 132 -10.71 11.69 12.66
CA TYR A 132 -10.08 12.80 13.36
C TYR A 132 -9.99 14.06 12.48
N VAL A 133 -9.51 13.93 11.24
CA VAL A 133 -9.32 15.06 10.31
C VAL A 133 -10.67 15.63 9.88
N TYR A 134 -11.67 14.78 9.65
CA TYR A 134 -13.00 15.16 9.18
C TYR A 134 -13.75 16.09 10.14
N ASN A 135 -13.45 16.03 11.44
CA ASN A 135 -14.04 16.93 12.43
C ASN A 135 -13.71 18.41 12.19
N SER A 136 -12.57 18.71 11.56
CA SER A 136 -12.11 20.08 11.30
C SER A 136 -12.06 20.42 9.82
N HIS A 137 -11.93 19.41 8.95
CA HIS A 137 -11.75 19.57 7.50
C HIS A 137 -12.72 18.64 6.75
N PRO A 138 -13.91 19.13 6.36
CA PRO A 138 -14.89 18.29 5.66
C PRO A 138 -14.55 17.98 4.20
N ASP A 139 -13.60 18.69 3.60
CA ASP A 139 -13.13 18.47 2.22
C ASP A 139 -11.77 17.75 2.24
N ILE A 140 -11.80 16.42 2.27
CA ILE A 140 -10.60 15.60 2.41
C ILE A 140 -10.26 14.91 1.10
N ALA A 141 -9.09 15.25 0.53
CA ALA A 141 -8.45 14.47 -0.50
C ALA A 141 -7.61 13.34 0.09
N VAL A 142 -7.72 12.14 -0.47
CA VAL A 142 -6.95 10.97 -0.05
C VAL A 142 -5.96 10.58 -1.14
N ILE A 143 -4.69 10.48 -0.78
CA ILE A 143 -3.62 10.06 -1.70
C ILE A 143 -3.00 8.77 -1.16
N GLY A 144 -2.86 7.76 -2.01
CA GLY A 144 -2.15 6.52 -1.68
C GLY A 144 -1.10 6.17 -2.72
N ARG A 145 0.12 5.85 -2.27
CA ARG A 145 1.22 5.43 -3.15
C ARG A 145 1.57 3.97 -2.91
N SER A 146 1.70 3.18 -3.99
CA SER A 146 2.12 1.78 -3.93
C SER A 146 1.29 1.01 -2.88
N LEU A 147 1.87 0.46 -1.82
CA LEU A 147 1.14 -0.18 -0.72
C LEU A 147 -0.01 0.70 -0.20
N GLY A 148 0.24 2.00 -0.04
CA GLY A 148 -0.75 2.97 0.43
C GLY A 148 -1.93 3.15 -0.51
N SER A 149 -1.82 2.78 -1.79
CA SER A 149 -2.96 2.84 -2.72
C SER A 149 -4.07 1.86 -2.31
N GLY A 150 -3.71 0.67 -1.82
CA GLY A 150 -4.67 -0.27 -1.26
C GLY A 150 -5.36 0.25 0.01
N VAL A 151 -4.61 0.99 0.85
CA VAL A 151 -5.18 1.66 2.03
C VAL A 151 -6.17 2.74 1.61
N ALA A 152 -5.76 3.60 0.67
CA ALA A 152 -6.55 4.73 0.20
C ALA A 152 -7.87 4.29 -0.48
N VAL A 153 -7.83 3.28 -1.35
CA VAL A 153 -9.03 2.74 -2.02
C VAL A 153 -10.04 2.22 -1.00
N ARG A 154 -9.60 1.39 -0.04
CA ARG A 154 -10.51 0.86 0.98
C ARG A 154 -11.07 1.96 1.87
N LEU A 155 -10.24 2.92 2.29
CA LEU A 155 -10.69 4.08 3.07
C LEU A 155 -11.76 4.88 2.33
N ALA A 156 -11.49 5.29 1.08
CA ALA A 156 -12.41 6.11 0.28
C ALA A 156 -13.72 5.38 -0.08
N SER A 157 -13.74 4.04 -0.06
CA SER A 157 -14.98 3.27 -0.20
C SER A 157 -15.88 3.29 1.03
N GLN A 158 -15.36 3.73 2.20
CA GLN A 158 -16.03 3.66 3.49
C GLN A 158 -16.16 5.02 4.19
N ARG A 159 -15.51 6.06 3.67
CA ARG A 159 -15.51 7.42 4.21
C ARG A 159 -15.75 8.45 3.11
N PRO A 160 -16.37 9.59 3.43
CA PRO A 160 -16.73 10.62 2.47
C PRO A 160 -15.50 11.46 2.05
N ALA A 161 -14.51 10.84 1.42
CA ALA A 161 -13.44 11.57 0.77
C ALA A 161 -14.00 12.43 -0.37
N SER A 162 -13.40 13.58 -0.66
CA SER A 162 -13.80 14.44 -1.78
C SER A 162 -13.07 14.08 -3.08
N ARG A 163 -11.86 13.52 -2.97
CA ARG A 163 -10.99 13.13 -4.08
C ARG A 163 -10.16 11.91 -3.68
N LEU A 164 -9.81 11.09 -4.67
CA LEU A 164 -8.89 9.97 -4.50
C LEU A 164 -7.78 10.02 -5.55
N ILE A 165 -6.53 9.96 -5.11
CA ILE A 165 -5.38 9.87 -6.00
C ILE A 165 -4.56 8.63 -5.65
N LEU A 166 -4.33 7.79 -6.64
CA LEU A 166 -3.62 6.52 -6.50
C LEU A 166 -2.34 6.56 -7.34
N ILE A 167 -1.19 6.47 -6.69
CA ILE A 167 0.12 6.55 -7.35
C ILE A 167 0.72 5.14 -7.40
N THR A 168 1.08 4.67 -8.59
CA THR A 168 1.54 3.30 -8.86
C THR A 168 0.64 2.24 -8.21
N PRO A 169 -0.71 2.31 -8.42
CA PRO A 169 -1.64 1.44 -7.75
C PRO A 169 -1.68 0.04 -8.38
N TYR A 170 -2.08 -0.94 -7.58
CA TYR A 170 -2.20 -2.34 -7.96
C TYR A 170 -3.61 -2.90 -7.72
N ASN A 171 -3.96 -3.95 -8.47
CA ASN A 171 -5.23 -4.65 -8.33
C ASN A 171 -5.36 -5.37 -6.97
N SER A 172 -4.34 -6.15 -6.60
CA SER A 172 -4.18 -6.73 -5.26
C SER A 172 -2.71 -7.05 -4.97
N LEU A 173 -2.31 -7.04 -3.71
CA LEU A 173 -1.00 -7.54 -3.30
C LEU A 173 -0.91 -9.06 -3.50
N GLU A 174 -2.05 -9.77 -3.39
CA GLU A 174 -2.13 -11.20 -3.69
C GLU A 174 -1.68 -11.51 -5.12
N ASP A 175 -2.17 -10.74 -6.13
CA ASP A 175 -1.80 -10.92 -7.53
C ASP A 175 -0.30 -10.64 -7.78
N LEU A 176 0.23 -9.58 -7.15
CA LEU A 176 1.65 -9.26 -7.25
C LEU A 176 2.53 -10.36 -6.64
N ALA A 177 2.17 -10.81 -5.44
CA ALA A 177 2.89 -11.88 -4.76
C ALA A 177 2.79 -13.21 -5.51
N ALA A 178 1.63 -13.55 -6.10
CA ALA A 178 1.47 -14.77 -6.89
C ALA A 178 2.33 -14.76 -8.16
N ARG A 179 2.53 -13.60 -8.78
CA ARG A 179 3.45 -13.44 -9.92
C ARG A 179 4.91 -13.60 -9.50
N GLN A 180 5.30 -13.05 -8.35
CA GLN A 180 6.66 -13.14 -7.83
C GLN A 180 7.01 -14.54 -7.32
N PHE A 181 6.03 -15.25 -6.78
CA PHE A 181 6.19 -16.56 -6.15
C PHE A 181 5.28 -17.62 -6.77
N PRO A 182 5.40 -17.92 -8.09
CA PRO A 182 4.45 -18.77 -8.81
C PRO A 182 4.42 -20.25 -8.36
N TRP A 183 5.45 -20.69 -7.63
CA TRP A 183 5.56 -22.04 -7.10
C TRP A 183 4.90 -22.24 -5.75
N PHE A 184 4.38 -21.16 -5.13
CA PHE A 184 3.75 -21.19 -3.81
C PHE A 184 2.25 -20.91 -3.93
N PRO A 185 1.42 -21.52 -3.05
CA PRO A 185 -0.01 -21.28 -3.02
C PRO A 185 -0.33 -19.96 -2.32
N VAL A 186 0.11 -18.83 -2.91
CA VAL A 186 0.05 -17.47 -2.35
C VAL A 186 -1.35 -17.13 -1.87
N LYS A 187 -2.38 -17.49 -2.64
CA LYS A 187 -3.79 -17.22 -2.31
C LYS A 187 -4.20 -17.74 -0.93
N TRP A 188 -3.59 -18.85 -0.49
CA TRP A 188 -3.90 -19.47 0.83
C TRP A 188 -2.92 -19.06 1.92
N LEU A 189 -1.69 -18.71 1.54
CA LEU A 189 -0.65 -18.34 2.49
C LEU A 189 -0.69 -16.86 2.86
N LEU A 190 -1.01 -15.96 1.92
CA LEU A 190 -0.96 -14.52 2.13
C LEU A 190 -2.14 -14.07 3.00
N GLN A 191 -1.83 -13.38 4.11
CA GLN A 191 -2.82 -12.83 5.04
C GLN A 191 -3.21 -11.40 4.64
N ASP A 192 -2.22 -10.56 4.38
CA ASP A 192 -2.39 -9.15 4.03
C ASP A 192 -2.47 -9.01 2.50
N LYS A 193 -3.67 -9.06 1.94
CA LYS A 193 -3.92 -9.20 0.49
C LYS A 193 -4.11 -7.89 -0.24
N PHE A 194 -4.52 -6.84 0.46
CA PHE A 194 -4.82 -5.52 -0.10
C PHE A 194 -5.57 -5.61 -1.44
N GLU A 195 -6.74 -6.22 -1.41
CA GLU A 195 -7.57 -6.47 -2.60
C GLU A 195 -8.30 -5.19 -3.03
N SER A 196 -7.57 -4.24 -3.64
CA SER A 196 -8.09 -2.93 -4.08
C SER A 196 -9.31 -3.06 -4.98
N TRP A 197 -9.35 -4.07 -5.84
CA TRP A 197 -10.45 -4.33 -6.77
C TRP A 197 -11.81 -4.51 -6.09
N LYS A 198 -11.84 -5.06 -4.87
CA LYS A 198 -13.10 -5.26 -4.12
C LYS A 198 -13.75 -3.94 -3.74
N TYR A 199 -12.97 -2.90 -3.54
CA TYR A 199 -13.42 -1.61 -3.04
C TYR A 199 -13.61 -0.59 -4.17
N ALA A 200 -12.87 -0.71 -5.26
CA ALA A 200 -12.88 0.22 -6.40
C ALA A 200 -14.29 0.42 -6.98
N ALA A 201 -15.10 -0.65 -7.06
CA ALA A 201 -16.48 -0.58 -7.54
C ALA A 201 -17.43 0.28 -6.66
N HIS A 202 -17.04 0.53 -5.41
CA HIS A 202 -17.85 1.33 -4.46
C HIS A 202 -17.39 2.79 -4.40
N ILE A 203 -16.31 3.16 -5.11
CA ILE A 203 -15.81 4.52 -5.16
C ILE A 203 -16.71 5.35 -6.09
N THR A 204 -17.20 6.47 -5.57
CA THR A 204 -18.05 7.42 -6.31
C THR A 204 -17.41 8.77 -6.51
N VAL A 205 -16.30 9.04 -5.84
CA VAL A 205 -15.59 10.33 -5.92
C VAL A 205 -14.62 10.35 -7.10
N PRO A 206 -14.36 11.52 -7.69
CA PRO A 206 -13.38 11.65 -8.76
C PRO A 206 -12.04 11.05 -8.34
N THR A 207 -11.53 10.13 -9.17
CA THR A 207 -10.34 9.35 -8.87
C THR A 207 -9.30 9.49 -9.98
N LEU A 208 -8.04 9.79 -9.61
CA LEU A 208 -6.92 9.76 -10.52
C LEU A 208 -6.01 8.58 -10.20
N LEU A 209 -5.77 7.70 -11.19
CA LEU A 209 -4.69 6.71 -11.13
C LEU A 209 -3.48 7.25 -11.88
N VAL A 210 -2.30 7.19 -11.27
CA VAL A 210 -1.03 7.62 -11.86
C VAL A 210 -0.11 6.41 -11.94
N ALA A 211 0.26 6.03 -13.15
CA ALA A 211 1.18 4.93 -13.41
C ALA A 211 2.54 5.45 -13.88
N ALA A 212 3.61 4.76 -13.50
CA ALA A 212 4.93 4.95 -14.08
C ALA A 212 5.02 4.14 -15.39
N GLU A 213 5.67 4.70 -16.42
CA GLU A 213 5.79 4.02 -17.73
C GLU A 213 6.60 2.73 -17.62
N HIS A 214 7.67 2.75 -16.84
CA HIS A 214 8.61 1.63 -16.65
C HIS A 214 8.56 1.07 -15.23
N ASP A 215 7.33 0.87 -14.70
CA ASP A 215 7.15 0.33 -13.34
C ASP A 215 7.64 -1.11 -13.24
N GLU A 216 8.76 -1.30 -12.54
CA GLU A 216 9.40 -2.60 -12.34
C GLU A 216 8.84 -3.39 -11.15
N VAL A 217 8.00 -2.75 -10.31
CA VAL A 217 7.41 -3.34 -9.10
C VAL A 217 5.94 -3.68 -9.31
N VAL A 218 5.16 -2.73 -9.81
CA VAL A 218 3.75 -2.92 -10.12
C VAL A 218 3.57 -2.97 -11.64
N PRO A 219 3.42 -4.16 -12.23
CA PRO A 219 3.21 -4.28 -13.68
C PRO A 219 2.01 -3.46 -14.14
N ARG A 220 2.16 -2.74 -15.24
CA ARG A 220 1.12 -1.89 -15.81
C ARG A 220 -0.24 -2.60 -15.92
N ALA A 221 -0.23 -3.89 -16.28
CA ALA A 221 -1.45 -4.70 -16.35
C ALA A 221 -2.23 -4.76 -15.01
N SER A 222 -1.55 -4.68 -13.86
CA SER A 222 -2.21 -4.65 -12.56
C SER A 222 -2.95 -3.33 -12.32
N THR A 223 -2.33 -2.20 -12.70
CA THR A 223 -2.97 -0.88 -12.64
C THR A 223 -4.15 -0.79 -13.62
N ASP A 224 -3.96 -1.27 -14.85
CA ASP A 224 -5.03 -1.29 -15.87
C ASP A 224 -6.22 -2.15 -15.40
N GLN A 225 -5.95 -3.31 -14.79
CA GLN A 225 -6.99 -4.16 -14.22
C GLN A 225 -7.74 -3.45 -13.10
N LEU A 226 -7.04 -2.81 -12.15
CA LEU A 226 -7.69 -2.02 -11.11
C LEU A 226 -8.57 -0.92 -11.69
N TYR A 227 -8.09 -0.20 -12.72
CA TYR A 227 -8.84 0.86 -13.38
C TYR A 227 -10.19 0.38 -13.93
N THR A 228 -10.25 -0.85 -14.45
CA THR A 228 -11.52 -1.42 -14.98
C THR A 228 -12.57 -1.68 -13.92
N HIS A 229 -12.22 -1.74 -12.64
CA HIS A 229 -13.16 -1.97 -11.54
C HIS A 229 -13.89 -0.69 -11.08
N PHE A 230 -13.41 0.49 -11.44
CA PHE A 230 -14.10 1.74 -11.14
C PHE A 230 -15.34 1.90 -12.06
N ALA A 231 -16.38 2.52 -11.53
CA ALA A 231 -17.55 2.88 -12.33
C ALA A 231 -17.14 3.84 -13.48
N LYS A 232 -17.85 3.73 -14.60
CA LYS A 232 -17.56 4.57 -15.78
C LYS A 232 -17.63 6.07 -15.43
N GLY A 233 -16.58 6.80 -15.76
CA GLY A 233 -16.47 8.25 -15.54
C GLY A 233 -16.03 8.65 -14.13
N VAL A 234 -15.85 7.71 -13.19
CA VAL A 234 -15.35 7.98 -11.85
C VAL A 234 -13.82 8.12 -11.84
N ALA A 235 -13.14 7.26 -12.56
CA ALA A 235 -11.68 7.23 -12.57
C ALA A 235 -11.09 7.70 -13.92
N SER A 236 -9.90 8.29 -13.84
CA SER A 236 -9.02 8.57 -14.96
C SER A 236 -7.64 7.95 -14.71
N LEU A 237 -6.92 7.60 -15.79
CA LEU A 237 -5.61 7.00 -15.71
C LEU A 237 -4.62 7.87 -16.48
N GLN A 238 -3.54 8.26 -15.82
CA GLN A 238 -2.43 8.99 -16.43
C GLN A 238 -1.13 8.21 -16.26
N VAL A 239 -0.23 8.35 -17.22
CA VAL A 239 1.10 7.71 -17.20
C VAL A 239 2.13 8.80 -17.19
N ILE A 240 3.10 8.71 -16.29
CA ILE A 240 4.26 9.60 -16.30
C ILE A 240 5.37 8.92 -17.11
N PRO A 241 5.77 9.52 -18.26
CA PRO A 241 6.81 8.94 -19.10
C PRO A 241 8.17 8.94 -18.42
N ASP A 242 9.05 8.06 -18.87
CA ASP A 242 10.45 7.94 -18.44
C ASP A 242 10.61 7.74 -16.92
N THR A 243 9.61 7.19 -16.22
CA THR A 243 9.66 6.93 -14.78
C THR A 243 9.48 5.45 -14.45
N GLY A 244 10.18 5.00 -13.40
CA GLY A 244 9.98 3.72 -12.73
C GLY A 244 9.16 3.89 -11.44
N HIS A 245 8.94 2.78 -10.73
CA HIS A 245 8.14 2.76 -9.50
C HIS A 245 8.62 3.76 -8.44
N ASN A 246 9.93 3.80 -8.23
CA ASN A 246 10.53 4.64 -7.19
C ASN A 246 10.86 6.05 -7.66
N SER A 247 11.10 6.26 -8.96
CA SER A 247 11.46 7.57 -9.52
C SER A 247 10.25 8.41 -9.95
N ILE A 248 9.03 7.90 -9.87
CA ILE A 248 7.81 8.61 -10.31
C ILE A 248 7.66 10.00 -9.65
N SER A 249 8.03 10.12 -8.38
CA SER A 249 7.96 11.39 -7.63
C SER A 249 9.07 12.38 -7.99
N GLU A 250 10.09 11.96 -8.74
CA GLU A 250 11.18 12.82 -9.23
C GLU A 250 10.82 13.53 -10.53
N SER A 251 9.72 13.12 -11.17
CA SER A 251 9.23 13.78 -12.40
C SER A 251 8.86 15.23 -12.10
N PRO A 252 9.34 16.20 -12.93
CA PRO A 252 9.01 17.62 -12.75
C PRO A 252 7.51 17.92 -12.72
N ASN A 253 6.71 17.11 -13.42
CA ASN A 253 5.27 17.29 -13.52
C ASN A 253 4.47 16.59 -12.42
N TYR A 254 5.13 15.82 -11.55
CA TYR A 254 4.46 14.98 -10.55
C TYR A 254 3.53 15.77 -9.63
N LEU A 255 4.07 16.74 -8.90
CA LEU A 255 3.28 17.55 -7.96
C LEU A 255 2.23 18.42 -8.67
N GLN A 256 2.54 18.93 -9.87
CA GLN A 256 1.58 19.70 -10.66
C GLN A 256 0.38 18.82 -11.09
N MET A 257 0.64 17.58 -11.50
CA MET A 257 -0.41 16.62 -11.86
C MET A 257 -1.31 16.28 -10.66
N LEU A 258 -0.71 16.04 -9.49
CA LEU A 258 -1.49 15.79 -8.27
C LEU A 258 -2.34 17.01 -7.91
N GLY A 259 -1.77 18.23 -7.98
CA GLY A 259 -2.50 19.47 -7.69
C GLY A 259 -3.64 19.76 -8.66
N ALA A 260 -3.50 19.40 -9.93
CA ALA A 260 -4.58 19.55 -10.91
C ALA A 260 -5.75 18.59 -10.69
N ALA A 261 -5.55 17.52 -9.89
CA ALA A 261 -6.58 16.54 -9.57
C ALA A 261 -7.33 16.84 -8.26
N LEU A 262 -6.85 17.80 -7.45
CA LEU A 262 -7.49 18.28 -6.21
C LEU A 262 -8.41 19.46 -6.49
#